data_beb527f1644052e0928d529428b12690
#
_entry.id   beb527f1644052e0928d529428b12690
#
_cell.length_a   1.000
_cell.length_b   1.000
_cell.length_c   1.000
_cell.angle_alpha   90.00
_cell.angle_beta   90.00
_cell.angle_gamma   90.00
#
_symmetry.space_group_name_H-M   'P 1'
#
loop_
_entity.id
_entity.type
_entity.pdbx_description
1 polymer ?
#
loop_
_entity_poly.entity_id
_entity_poly.type
_entity_poly.pdbx_seq_one_letter_code
_entity_poly.pdbx_strand_id
1 'polypeptide(L)'
;VRELLNQHAQSKPSFGNIEVETIFDVEHDRYQIVHMGWHHDRRVHHCVMHIDIRNNKIWIMHNTTEHELDLELMEMGVPKSDIVLGLHPPELRQFTGYAMQ
;
A
#
# COMPACT_ATOMS: atom_id res chain seq x y z
N VAL A 1 -9.29 2.66 -3.00
CA VAL A 1 -7.82 2.55 -2.94
C VAL A 1 -7.15 3.90 -3.10
N ARG A 2 -7.52 4.66 -4.11
CA ARG A 2 -6.91 5.99 -4.33
C ARG A 2 -7.17 6.94 -3.17
N GLU A 3 -8.39 6.95 -2.62
CA GLU A 3 -8.74 7.79 -1.48
C GLU A 3 -7.89 7.43 -0.26
N LEU A 4 -7.74 6.15 0.03
CA LEU A 4 -6.93 5.66 1.14
C LEU A 4 -5.48 6.10 1.00
N LEU A 5 -4.89 5.87 -0.17
CA LEU A 5 -3.50 6.23 -0.40
C LEU A 5 -3.29 7.75 -0.42
N ASN A 6 -4.25 8.51 -0.94
CA ASN A 6 -4.16 9.97 -0.89
C ASN A 6 -4.17 10.49 0.55
N GLN A 7 -4.94 9.87 1.44
CA GLN A 7 -4.93 10.24 2.86
C GLN A 7 -3.56 9.99 3.48
N HIS A 8 -2.95 8.84 3.20
CA HIS A 8 -1.62 8.51 3.71
C HIS A 8 -0.53 9.38 3.10
N ALA A 9 -0.70 9.80 1.86
CA ALA A 9 0.28 10.63 1.16
C ALA A 9 0.38 12.05 1.72
N GLN A 10 -0.57 12.48 2.55
CA GLN A 10 -0.54 13.81 3.17
C GLN A 10 0.45 13.89 4.33
N SER A 11 0.89 12.77 4.86
CA SER A 11 1.84 12.71 5.97
C SER A 11 3.26 12.57 5.44
N LYS A 12 4.13 13.52 5.80
CA LYS A 12 5.55 13.48 5.42
C LYS A 12 6.40 12.95 6.55
N PRO A 13 7.48 12.22 6.25
CA PRO A 13 8.47 11.88 7.28
C PRO A 13 9.02 13.13 7.96
N SER A 14 9.31 13.03 9.24
CA SER A 14 9.80 14.15 10.04
C SER A 14 11.30 14.37 9.91
N PHE A 15 11.98 13.59 9.09
CA PHE A 15 13.44 13.68 8.91
C PHE A 15 13.77 13.95 7.44
N GLY A 16 14.87 14.71 7.25
CA GLY A 16 15.40 14.95 5.92
C GLY A 16 14.49 15.78 5.03
N ASN A 17 14.82 15.80 3.76
CA ASN A 17 14.08 16.48 2.70
C ASN A 17 13.39 15.42 1.84
N ILE A 18 12.26 14.94 2.31
CA ILE A 18 11.56 13.82 1.70
C ILE A 18 10.27 14.29 1.05
N GLU A 19 10.10 13.95 -0.22
CA GLU A 19 8.84 14.14 -0.94
C GLU A 19 8.04 12.85 -0.91
N VAL A 20 6.72 13.00 -0.79
CA VAL A 20 5.78 11.88 -0.84
C VAL A 20 5.03 11.98 -2.16
N GLU A 21 5.19 10.97 -3.00
CA GLU A 21 4.57 10.93 -4.32
C GLU A 21 3.57 9.79 -4.41
N THR A 22 2.41 10.07 -5.00
CA THR A 22 1.47 9.01 -5.38
C THR A 22 1.71 8.67 -6.85
N ILE A 23 1.77 7.37 -7.14
CA ILE A 23 1.90 6.88 -8.51
C ILE A 23 0.72 5.95 -8.76
N PHE A 24 -0.26 6.44 -9.51
CA PHE A 24 -1.50 5.72 -9.78
C PHE A 24 -1.59 5.37 -11.26
N ASP A 25 -1.59 4.09 -11.55
CA ASP A 25 -1.86 3.58 -12.90
C ASP A 25 -3.29 3.04 -12.91
N VAL A 26 -4.23 3.90 -13.24
CA VAL A 26 -5.65 3.57 -13.24
C VAL A 26 -5.98 2.53 -14.32
N GLU A 27 -5.26 2.57 -15.43
CA GLU A 27 -5.47 1.64 -16.53
C GLU A 27 -5.14 0.20 -16.14
N HIS A 28 -4.09 -0.01 -15.33
CA HIS A 28 -3.65 -1.33 -14.89
C HIS A 28 -4.00 -1.63 -13.44
N ASP A 29 -4.72 -0.72 -12.76
CA ASP A 29 -5.13 -0.86 -11.37
C ASP A 29 -3.96 -1.12 -10.42
N ARG A 30 -2.92 -0.28 -10.53
CA ARG A 30 -1.74 -0.33 -9.68
C ARG A 30 -1.52 1.02 -9.01
N TYR A 31 -1.41 1.00 -7.69
CA TYR A 31 -1.41 2.22 -6.89
C TYR A 31 -0.28 2.16 -5.87
N GLN A 32 0.56 3.19 -5.85
CA GLN A 32 1.74 3.23 -4.99
C GLN A 32 1.90 4.58 -4.32
N ILE A 33 2.53 4.56 -3.15
CA ILE A 33 3.12 5.75 -2.52
C ILE A 33 4.62 5.54 -2.48
N VAL A 34 5.36 6.50 -2.97
CA VAL A 34 6.82 6.47 -3.03
C VAL A 34 7.37 7.64 -2.23
N HIS A 35 8.36 7.38 -1.39
CA HIS A 35 9.15 8.42 -0.72
C HIS A 35 10.43 8.62 -1.50
N MET A 36 10.75 9.87 -1.82
CA MET A 36 12.00 10.20 -2.50
C MET A 36 12.56 11.52 -1.98
N GLY A 37 13.87 11.60 -1.92
CA GLY A 37 14.54 12.81 -1.45
C GLY A 37 15.90 12.51 -0.86
N TRP A 38 16.25 13.27 0.16
CA TRP A 38 17.59 13.21 0.78
C TRP A 38 17.47 13.31 2.28
N HIS A 39 18.27 12.51 2.98
CA HIS A 39 18.49 12.61 4.42
C HIS A 39 19.99 12.80 4.61
N HIS A 40 20.40 14.05 4.86
CA HIS A 40 21.80 14.47 4.80
C HIS A 40 22.34 14.23 3.38
N ASP A 41 23.42 13.46 3.20
CA ASP A 41 23.98 13.12 1.90
C ASP A 41 23.48 11.76 1.36
N ARG A 42 22.51 11.15 2.04
CA ARG A 42 21.98 9.84 1.69
C ARG A 42 20.72 9.97 0.84
N ARG A 43 20.71 9.31 -0.30
CA ARG A 43 19.53 9.27 -1.15
C ARG A 43 18.46 8.37 -0.56
N VAL A 44 17.22 8.89 -0.49
CA VAL A 44 16.04 8.13 -0.11
C VAL A 44 15.17 7.98 -1.34
N HIS A 45 14.89 6.74 -1.73
CA HIS A 45 13.99 6.44 -2.84
C HIS A 45 13.45 5.02 -2.65
N HIS A 46 12.20 4.91 -2.21
CA HIS A 46 11.59 3.59 -2.03
C HIS A 46 10.06 3.68 -2.01
N CYS A 47 9.43 2.58 -2.40
CA CYS A 47 7.99 2.40 -2.29
C CYS A 47 7.65 2.07 -0.84
N VAL A 48 6.69 2.78 -0.26
CA VAL A 48 6.23 2.52 1.12
C VAL A 48 4.91 1.79 1.16
N MET A 49 4.07 1.97 0.16
CA MET A 49 2.78 1.26 0.03
C MET A 49 2.54 0.93 -1.43
N HIS A 50 2.08 -0.28 -1.69
CA HIS A 50 1.71 -0.72 -3.03
C HIS A 50 0.47 -1.59 -2.95
N ILE A 51 -0.59 -1.16 -3.62
CA ILE A 51 -1.86 -1.87 -3.69
C ILE A 51 -2.25 -2.05 -5.15
N ASP A 52 -2.58 -3.27 -5.53
CA ASP A 52 -3.13 -3.57 -6.85
C ASP A 52 -4.60 -3.98 -6.72
N ILE A 53 -5.35 -3.80 -7.80
CA ILE A 53 -6.67 -4.40 -7.93
C ILE A 53 -6.56 -5.49 -8.99
N ARG A 54 -6.83 -6.73 -8.60
CA ARG A 54 -6.74 -7.90 -9.48
C ARG A 54 -7.91 -8.84 -9.18
N ASN A 55 -8.55 -9.36 -10.22
CA ASN A 55 -9.67 -10.32 -10.09
C ASN A 55 -10.77 -9.79 -9.16
N ASN A 56 -11.07 -8.50 -9.26
CA ASN A 56 -12.06 -7.81 -8.43
C ASN A 56 -11.75 -7.85 -6.94
N LYS A 57 -10.48 -8.02 -6.57
CA LYS A 57 -10.01 -7.99 -5.19
C LYS A 57 -8.91 -6.99 -5.01
N ILE A 58 -8.76 -6.51 -3.78
CA ILE A 58 -7.73 -5.55 -3.41
C ILE A 58 -6.53 -6.33 -2.87
N TRP A 59 -5.39 -6.20 -3.55
CA TRP A 59 -4.16 -6.89 -3.20
C TRP A 59 -3.20 -5.91 -2.55
N ILE A 60 -2.92 -6.13 -1.25
CA ILE A 60 -1.91 -5.36 -0.54
C ILE A 60 -0.56 -6.01 -0.85
N MET A 61 0.21 -5.36 -1.73
CA MET A 61 1.45 -5.92 -2.25
C MET A 61 2.67 -5.57 -1.42
N HIS A 62 2.64 -4.41 -0.76
CA HIS A 62 3.77 -3.91 0.00
C HIS A 62 3.32 -2.83 0.98
N ASN A 63 3.84 -2.88 2.20
CA ASN A 63 3.59 -1.86 3.22
C ASN A 63 4.73 -1.89 4.24
N THR A 64 5.55 -0.84 4.23
CA THR A 64 6.65 -0.69 5.18
C THR A 64 6.29 0.19 6.36
N THR A 65 5.04 0.66 6.43
CA THR A 65 4.56 1.54 7.49
C THR A 65 3.92 0.75 8.62
N GLU A 66 3.60 1.44 9.72
CA GLU A 66 2.87 0.85 10.84
C GLU A 66 1.36 0.85 10.62
N HIS A 67 0.89 1.45 9.54
CA HIS A 67 -0.54 1.50 9.24
C HIS A 67 -1.05 0.13 8.83
N GLU A 68 -2.20 -0.25 9.36
CA GLU A 68 -2.85 -1.52 9.05
C GLU A 68 -3.83 -1.31 7.91
N LEU A 69 -3.33 -1.37 6.67
CA LEU A 69 -4.14 -1.10 5.48
C LEU A 69 -5.34 -2.03 5.34
N ASP A 70 -5.19 -3.27 5.77
CA ASP A 70 -6.27 -4.26 5.76
C ASP A 70 -7.46 -3.81 6.61
N LEU A 71 -7.19 -3.34 7.83
CA LEU A 71 -8.23 -2.86 8.72
C LEU A 71 -8.85 -1.57 8.21
N GLU A 72 -8.04 -0.67 7.67
CA GLU A 72 -8.54 0.59 7.12
C GLU A 72 -9.45 0.37 5.92
N LEU A 73 -9.13 -0.60 5.06
CA LEU A 73 -9.98 -0.96 3.93
C LEU A 73 -11.32 -1.53 4.41
N MET A 74 -11.31 -2.36 5.45
CA MET A 74 -12.54 -2.90 6.02
C MET A 74 -13.41 -1.79 6.62
N GLU A 75 -12.81 -0.79 7.25
CA GLU A 75 -13.55 0.37 7.75
C GLU A 75 -14.19 1.17 6.62
N MET A 76 -13.62 1.14 5.43
CA MET A 76 -14.17 1.80 4.25
C MET A 76 -15.23 0.96 3.55
N GLY A 77 -15.57 -0.20 4.08
CA GLY A 77 -16.63 -1.05 3.55
C GLY A 77 -16.17 -2.21 2.68
N VAL A 78 -14.86 -2.48 2.61
CA VAL A 78 -14.34 -3.60 1.82
C VAL A 78 -14.44 -4.87 2.64
N PRO A 79 -15.15 -5.90 2.15
CA PRO A 79 -15.24 -7.16 2.89
C PRO A 79 -13.90 -7.89 2.91
N LYS A 80 -13.68 -8.62 3.99
CA LYS A 80 -12.44 -9.38 4.19
C LYS A 80 -12.14 -10.36 3.05
N SER A 81 -13.20 -10.91 2.46
CA SER A 81 -13.07 -11.84 1.33
C SER A 81 -12.59 -11.20 0.02
N ASP A 82 -12.58 -9.86 -0.04
CA ASP A 82 -12.10 -9.12 -1.20
C ASP A 82 -10.70 -8.53 -1.00
N ILE A 83 -10.03 -8.89 0.10
CA ILE A 83 -8.67 -8.42 0.40
C ILE A 83 -7.72 -9.60 0.34
N VAL A 84 -6.63 -9.45 -0.40
CA VAL A 84 -5.55 -10.45 -0.48
C VAL A 84 -4.29 -9.82 0.06
N LEU A 85 -3.61 -10.50 0.99
CA LEU A 85 -2.31 -10.06 1.48
C LEU A 85 -1.23 -10.57 0.55
N GLY A 86 -1.05 -9.89 -0.58
CA GLY A 86 -0.11 -10.28 -1.62
C GLY A 86 1.36 -10.18 -1.22
N LEU A 87 1.63 -9.51 -0.09
CA LEU A 87 2.98 -9.43 0.47
C LEU A 87 3.42 -10.74 1.14
N HIS A 88 2.50 -11.68 1.35
CA HIS A 88 2.81 -13.02 1.85
C HIS A 88 2.87 -14.03 0.71
N PRO A 89 3.73 -15.06 0.81
CA PRO A 89 3.76 -16.12 -0.20
C PRO A 89 2.39 -16.83 -0.30
N PRO A 90 2.04 -17.39 -1.47
CA PRO A 90 0.73 -18.01 -1.65
C PRO A 90 0.40 -19.09 -0.62
N GLU A 91 1.39 -19.89 -0.21
CA GLU A 91 1.19 -20.98 0.75
C GLU A 91 0.85 -20.50 2.16
N LEU A 92 1.17 -19.24 2.50
CA LEU A 92 0.84 -18.67 3.81
C LEU A 92 -0.50 -17.94 3.82
N ARG A 93 -1.06 -17.64 2.66
CA ARG A 93 -2.31 -16.85 2.58
C ARG A 93 -3.50 -17.57 3.20
N GLN A 94 -3.50 -18.89 3.19
CA GLN A 94 -4.57 -19.69 3.81
C GLN A 94 -4.72 -19.46 5.31
N PHE A 95 -3.68 -18.99 5.98
CA PHE A 95 -3.67 -18.74 7.41
C PHE A 95 -4.03 -17.30 7.78
N THR A 96 -4.23 -16.42 6.82
CA THR A 96 -4.44 -14.99 7.09
C THR A 96 -5.89 -14.65 7.45
N GLY A 97 -6.84 -15.49 7.07
CA GLY A 97 -8.25 -15.17 7.18
C GLY A 97 -8.78 -14.25 6.08
N TYR A 98 -7.92 -13.78 5.19
CA TYR A 98 -8.28 -13.00 4.01
C TYR A 98 -8.37 -13.91 2.79
N ALA A 99 -8.68 -13.33 1.62
CA ALA A 99 -8.74 -14.10 0.39
C ALA A 99 -7.35 -14.66 0.03
N MET A 100 -7.31 -15.81 -0.61
CA MET A 100 -6.05 -16.44 -0.99
C MET A 100 -5.59 -16.00 -2.38
N GLN A 101 -6.51 -15.57 -3.22
CA GLN A 101 -6.21 -15.06 -4.56
C GLN A 101 -7.41 -14.32 -5.16
#